data_559aaf1f2c13c931beb7eac8fe76f8e4
#
_entry.id   559aaf1f2c13c931beb7eac8fe76f8e4
#
_cell.length_a   1.000
_cell.length_b   1.000
_cell.length_c   1.000
_cell.angle_alpha   90.00
_cell.angle_beta   90.00
_cell.angle_gamma   90.00
#
_symmetry.space_group_name_H-M   'P 1'
#
loop_
_entity.id
_entity.type
_entity.pdbx_description
1 polymer ?
#
loop_
_entity_poly.entity_id
_entity_poly.type
_entity_poly.pdbx_seq_one_letter_code
_entity_poly.pdbx_strand_id
1 'polypeptide(L)'
;MNEELRRFATILGANIIALNSSFHVKWWHLNESISLDLKINMPIELIADIDVMLFHHPQQLQTQEQYLSFTIEPFFFTEQYYFVLVENLVDFQHSLQNKVYVLEEIIEHLDEGIIVSNEYGDIVYYNEALAKMEEHNKEDMIGKKLWGAYNYQDRRLSEHNHILKTAKPIYTKYRAHAYSENEPKFVGYSSFPIQKDNKTIGVFSITHTETSLRNQLRQTMDSKRDSMEISEVVKRNNGTIYTFQDIKGDSQELLQTIAEAKNIANYNTDTLIIGETGTGKELFAQSMHNLSPRVAKPFVAINCAAIPSTLLESTLFGSVKGAFTGATNQEGLFEYAKDGTLFLDEINSLPMELQPKLMRVLQERAVRRVGSNSLIPIECTVISASNEDPELLTAGGRMRLDLFYRIAHSSVYIPPLRERPNDILFFIQHFLHKNVLKYMKADMTIKPELYQLLTDYDWPGNVRELEHLIENLVIQASSESWITEDMLPRYLKNKLSMKVVPSNKRPLKALMHTNEEQYIRKVLTLCGGNISAAAKQLNISRQSLQYHMKKLAIQKEEFI
;
A
#
# COMPACT_ATOMS: atom_id res chain seq x y z
N MET A 1 -17.49 -8.29 -43.28
CA MET A 1 -18.34 -7.65 -42.23
C MET A 1 -19.11 -8.68 -41.41
N ASN A 2 -19.95 -9.56 -41.98
CA ASN A 2 -20.78 -10.50 -41.20
C ASN A 2 -19.97 -11.52 -40.37
N GLU A 3 -18.81 -11.96 -40.82
CA GLU A 3 -18.01 -12.97 -40.11
C GLU A 3 -17.16 -12.38 -38.96
N GLU A 4 -16.69 -11.18 -39.14
CA GLU A 4 -15.96 -10.45 -38.10
C GLU A 4 -16.89 -9.99 -36.98
N LEU A 5 -18.08 -9.49 -37.30
CA LEU A 5 -19.12 -9.14 -36.33
C LEU A 5 -19.63 -10.36 -35.57
N ARG A 6 -19.76 -11.52 -36.20
CA ARG A 6 -20.08 -12.78 -35.52
C ARG A 6 -19.02 -13.18 -34.51
N ARG A 7 -17.74 -13.15 -34.92
CA ARG A 7 -16.63 -13.45 -34.02
C ARG A 7 -16.61 -12.49 -32.83
N PHE A 8 -16.85 -11.19 -33.10
CA PHE A 8 -16.89 -10.18 -32.04
C PHE A 8 -18.06 -10.39 -31.05
N ALA A 9 -19.28 -10.64 -31.57
CA ALA A 9 -20.44 -10.95 -30.73
C ALA A 9 -20.24 -12.24 -29.92
N THR A 10 -19.65 -13.27 -30.52
CA THR A 10 -19.32 -14.53 -29.82
C THR A 10 -18.27 -14.31 -28.70
N ILE A 11 -17.22 -13.50 -28.94
CA ILE A 11 -16.19 -13.19 -27.95
C ILE A 11 -16.76 -12.40 -26.78
N LEU A 12 -17.69 -11.48 -27.05
CA LEU A 12 -18.33 -10.67 -26.00
C LEU A 12 -19.50 -11.39 -25.32
N GLY A 13 -19.95 -12.54 -25.85
CA GLY A 13 -21.15 -13.23 -25.35
C GLY A 13 -22.43 -12.40 -25.51
N ALA A 14 -22.45 -11.44 -26.44
CA ALA A 14 -23.55 -10.49 -26.61
C ALA A 14 -24.57 -10.97 -27.63
N ASN A 15 -25.86 -10.84 -27.33
CA ASN A 15 -26.96 -11.09 -28.25
C ASN A 15 -27.28 -9.82 -29.02
N ILE A 16 -27.05 -9.82 -30.30
CA ILE A 16 -27.11 -8.63 -31.16
C ILE A 16 -27.95 -8.89 -32.39
N ILE A 17 -28.83 -7.96 -32.71
CA ILE A 17 -29.53 -7.89 -34.01
C ILE A 17 -29.04 -6.63 -34.75
N ALA A 18 -28.51 -6.77 -35.93
CA ALA A 18 -28.07 -5.64 -36.75
C ALA A 18 -29.18 -5.23 -37.75
N LEU A 19 -29.50 -3.93 -37.76
CA LEU A 19 -30.50 -3.32 -38.59
C LEU A 19 -29.83 -2.34 -39.57
N ASN A 20 -30.45 -2.15 -40.75
CA ASN A 20 -30.08 -1.06 -41.65
C ASN A 20 -30.70 0.26 -41.24
N SER A 21 -30.43 1.33 -42.00
CA SER A 21 -30.97 2.68 -41.76
C SER A 21 -32.51 2.78 -41.82
N SER A 22 -33.19 1.75 -42.32
CA SER A 22 -34.66 1.65 -42.34
C SER A 22 -35.18 0.64 -41.30
N PHE A 23 -34.42 0.32 -40.29
CA PHE A 23 -34.73 -0.61 -39.20
C PHE A 23 -35.16 -2.03 -39.64
N HIS A 24 -34.65 -2.50 -40.77
CA HIS A 24 -34.86 -3.88 -41.22
C HIS A 24 -33.65 -4.75 -40.81
N VAL A 25 -33.96 -5.98 -40.34
CA VAL A 25 -32.96 -6.95 -39.90
C VAL A 25 -32.02 -7.32 -41.05
N LYS A 26 -30.71 -7.17 -40.83
CA LYS A 26 -29.67 -7.57 -41.78
C LYS A 26 -28.89 -8.78 -41.30
N TRP A 27 -28.73 -8.91 -40.00
CA TRP A 27 -27.96 -9.98 -39.41
C TRP A 27 -28.27 -10.08 -37.92
N TRP A 28 -28.07 -11.25 -37.31
CA TRP A 28 -28.20 -11.44 -35.84
C TRP A 28 -27.23 -12.50 -35.31
N HIS A 29 -26.92 -12.38 -34.02
CA HIS A 29 -26.26 -13.38 -33.22
C HIS A 29 -27.00 -13.45 -31.88
N LEU A 30 -27.68 -14.55 -31.64
CA LEU A 30 -28.40 -14.83 -30.39
C LEU A 30 -27.88 -16.15 -29.82
N ASN A 31 -27.78 -16.25 -28.49
CA ASN A 31 -27.46 -17.50 -27.83
C ASN A 31 -28.70 -18.43 -27.80
N GLU A 32 -28.50 -19.67 -27.37
CA GLU A 32 -29.55 -20.70 -27.34
C GLU A 32 -30.68 -20.37 -26.36
N SER A 33 -30.46 -19.47 -25.39
CA SER A 33 -31.46 -19.06 -24.40
C SER A 33 -32.48 -18.05 -24.94
N ILE A 34 -32.24 -17.46 -26.13
CA ILE A 34 -33.15 -16.50 -26.76
C ILE A 34 -33.73 -17.03 -28.03
N SER A 35 -35.06 -17.19 -28.07
CA SER A 35 -35.81 -17.63 -29.25
C SER A 35 -36.60 -16.48 -29.83
N LEU A 36 -36.19 -16.03 -31.04
CA LEU A 36 -36.89 -15.01 -31.83
C LEU A 36 -36.97 -15.47 -33.30
N ASP A 37 -38.15 -15.34 -33.90
CA ASP A 37 -38.34 -15.66 -35.34
C ASP A 37 -37.85 -14.53 -36.20
N LEU A 38 -36.54 -14.55 -36.54
CA LEU A 38 -35.87 -13.51 -37.30
C LEU A 38 -35.71 -13.89 -38.76
N LYS A 39 -36.06 -12.97 -39.67
CA LYS A 39 -35.84 -13.09 -41.14
C LYS A 39 -35.08 -11.88 -41.67
N ILE A 40 -34.17 -12.12 -42.64
CA ILE A 40 -33.45 -11.03 -43.30
C ILE A 40 -34.44 -10.10 -43.99
N ASN A 41 -34.25 -8.79 -43.88
CA ASN A 41 -35.10 -7.71 -44.35
C ASN A 41 -36.49 -7.60 -43.68
N MET A 42 -36.72 -8.31 -42.60
CA MET A 42 -37.90 -8.13 -41.77
C MET A 42 -37.80 -6.80 -40.96
N PRO A 43 -38.85 -5.97 -40.92
CA PRO A 43 -38.88 -4.81 -40.00
C PRO A 43 -38.79 -5.28 -38.56
N ILE A 44 -37.99 -4.58 -37.73
CA ILE A 44 -37.81 -4.96 -36.31
C ILE A 44 -39.13 -4.86 -35.53
N GLU A 45 -39.99 -3.93 -35.89
CA GLU A 45 -41.32 -3.71 -35.30
C GLU A 45 -42.26 -4.95 -35.42
N LEU A 46 -42.02 -5.84 -36.39
CA LEU A 46 -42.77 -7.08 -36.52
C LEU A 46 -42.31 -8.18 -35.53
N ILE A 47 -41.17 -8.02 -34.93
CA ILE A 47 -40.62 -8.98 -33.96
C ILE A 47 -41.18 -8.68 -32.58
N ALA A 48 -41.32 -7.38 -32.27
CA ALA A 48 -41.72 -6.88 -30.98
C ALA A 48 -42.30 -5.47 -31.11
N ASP A 49 -43.13 -5.07 -30.17
CA ASP A 49 -43.65 -3.70 -30.08
C ASP A 49 -42.53 -2.78 -29.56
N ILE A 50 -41.53 -2.55 -30.41
CA ILE A 50 -40.33 -1.79 -30.12
C ILE A 50 -40.47 -0.40 -30.74
N ASP A 51 -40.38 0.64 -29.93
CA ASP A 51 -40.28 2.01 -30.41
C ASP A 51 -38.86 2.30 -30.92
N VAL A 52 -38.68 2.30 -32.22
CA VAL A 52 -37.40 2.52 -32.91
C VAL A 52 -36.82 3.93 -32.70
N MET A 53 -37.59 4.85 -32.12
CA MET A 53 -37.14 6.21 -31.80
C MET A 53 -36.54 6.33 -30.39
N LEU A 54 -36.68 5.34 -29.53
CA LEU A 54 -36.11 5.31 -28.17
C LEU A 54 -34.70 4.71 -28.18
N PHE A 55 -33.73 5.49 -28.66
CA PHE A 55 -32.32 5.10 -28.60
C PHE A 55 -31.79 5.12 -27.15
N HIS A 56 -30.85 4.23 -26.86
CA HIS A 56 -30.17 4.10 -25.56
C HIS A 56 -31.08 3.80 -24.34
N HIS A 57 -32.36 3.54 -24.56
CA HIS A 57 -33.30 3.19 -23.52
C HIS A 57 -33.73 1.73 -23.66
N PRO A 58 -33.60 0.91 -22.60
CA PRO A 58 -34.06 -0.47 -22.64
C PRO A 58 -35.59 -0.54 -22.72
N GLN A 59 -36.09 -1.28 -23.67
CA GLN A 59 -37.51 -1.57 -23.87
C GLN A 59 -37.79 -3.02 -23.49
N GLN A 60 -38.85 -3.27 -22.74
CA GLN A 60 -39.17 -4.60 -22.25
C GLN A 60 -40.29 -5.21 -23.08
N LEU A 61 -40.12 -6.48 -23.47
CA LEU A 61 -41.12 -7.25 -24.16
C LEU A 61 -41.37 -8.56 -23.40
N GLN A 62 -42.63 -8.91 -23.25
CA GLN A 62 -43.07 -10.22 -22.79
C GLN A 62 -43.52 -11.05 -23.99
N THR A 63 -42.78 -12.11 -24.33
CA THR A 63 -43.24 -13.17 -25.23
C THR A 63 -43.97 -14.24 -24.40
N GLN A 64 -44.59 -15.22 -25.09
CA GLN A 64 -45.30 -16.32 -24.37
C GLN A 64 -44.38 -17.15 -23.44
N GLU A 65 -43.06 -17.13 -23.68
CA GLU A 65 -42.09 -17.95 -22.99
C GLU A 65 -40.93 -17.14 -22.35
N GLN A 66 -40.76 -15.84 -22.70
CA GLN A 66 -39.59 -15.07 -22.27
C GLN A 66 -39.91 -13.60 -22.03
N TYR A 67 -39.18 -13.01 -21.04
CA TYR A 67 -39.13 -11.55 -20.82
C TYR A 67 -37.81 -11.05 -21.39
N LEU A 68 -37.86 -10.24 -22.44
CA LEU A 68 -36.68 -9.72 -23.14
C LEU A 68 -36.56 -8.20 -22.97
N SER A 69 -35.34 -7.72 -22.87
CA SER A 69 -35.00 -6.31 -22.94
C SER A 69 -34.31 -6.00 -24.25
N PHE A 70 -34.71 -4.95 -24.91
CA PHE A 70 -34.14 -4.49 -26.20
C PHE A 70 -33.60 -3.07 -26.02
N THR A 71 -32.34 -2.85 -26.40
CA THR A 71 -31.72 -1.53 -26.43
C THR A 71 -31.18 -1.26 -27.82
N ILE A 72 -31.59 -0.14 -28.46
CA ILE A 72 -31.17 0.23 -29.81
C ILE A 72 -29.97 1.20 -29.70
N GLU A 73 -28.86 0.81 -30.32
CA GLU A 73 -27.63 1.60 -30.35
C GLU A 73 -27.23 1.95 -31.78
N PRO A 74 -27.02 3.24 -32.11
CA PRO A 74 -26.55 3.61 -33.45
C PRO A 74 -25.09 3.20 -33.63
N PHE A 75 -24.78 2.61 -34.77
CA PHE A 75 -23.44 2.20 -35.15
C PHE A 75 -23.07 2.73 -36.53
N PHE A 76 -21.99 3.50 -36.60
CA PHE A 76 -21.49 4.06 -37.87
C PHE A 76 -20.26 3.29 -38.35
N PHE A 77 -20.39 2.64 -39.52
CA PHE A 77 -19.25 2.05 -40.19
C PHE A 77 -19.08 2.74 -41.56
N THR A 78 -19.42 2.13 -42.69
CA THR A 78 -19.45 2.76 -44.01
C THR A 78 -20.84 3.26 -44.37
N GLU A 79 -21.86 2.68 -43.77
CA GLU A 79 -23.28 3.04 -43.85
C GLU A 79 -23.82 3.11 -42.41
N GLN A 80 -24.94 3.79 -42.20
CA GLN A 80 -25.59 3.87 -40.90
C GLN A 80 -26.29 2.53 -40.62
N TYR A 81 -25.85 1.87 -39.53
CA TYR A 81 -26.47 0.68 -38.94
C TYR A 81 -26.95 0.96 -37.55
N TYR A 82 -27.89 0.14 -37.07
CA TYR A 82 -28.29 0.12 -35.67
C TYR A 82 -28.06 -1.28 -35.10
N PHE A 83 -27.56 -1.36 -33.92
CA PHE A 83 -27.50 -2.60 -33.17
C PHE A 83 -28.59 -2.64 -32.11
N VAL A 84 -29.32 -3.72 -32.06
CA VAL A 84 -30.27 -4.02 -31.02
C VAL A 84 -29.59 -5.04 -30.10
N LEU A 85 -29.29 -4.63 -28.89
CA LEU A 85 -28.82 -5.53 -27.83
C LEU A 85 -30.04 -6.21 -27.23
N VAL A 86 -30.03 -7.53 -27.16
CA VAL A 86 -31.13 -8.33 -26.63
C VAL A 86 -30.68 -9.03 -25.38
N GLU A 87 -31.37 -8.78 -24.27
CA GLU A 87 -31.08 -9.40 -22.97
C GLU A 87 -32.31 -10.16 -22.49
N ASN A 88 -32.11 -11.40 -22.01
CA ASN A 88 -33.16 -12.14 -21.33
C ASN A 88 -33.26 -11.67 -19.88
N LEU A 89 -34.37 -11.03 -19.53
CA LEU A 89 -34.57 -10.46 -18.19
C LEU A 89 -34.61 -11.54 -17.09
N VAL A 90 -35.02 -12.75 -17.39
CA VAL A 90 -35.01 -13.86 -16.44
C VAL A 90 -33.58 -14.29 -16.17
N ASP A 91 -32.75 -14.45 -17.22
CA ASP A 91 -31.32 -14.77 -17.07
C ASP A 91 -30.56 -13.64 -16.40
N PHE A 92 -30.92 -12.38 -16.67
CA PHE A 92 -30.34 -11.20 -16.02
C PHE A 92 -30.70 -11.17 -14.52
N GLN A 93 -31.96 -11.39 -14.15
CA GLN A 93 -32.38 -11.49 -12.73
C GLN A 93 -31.67 -12.66 -12.04
N HIS A 94 -31.61 -13.83 -12.68
CA HIS A 94 -30.90 -14.98 -12.14
C HIS A 94 -29.40 -14.71 -11.98
N SER A 95 -28.77 -14.08 -12.96
CA SER A 95 -27.37 -13.66 -12.89
C SER A 95 -27.14 -12.66 -11.77
N LEU A 96 -28.06 -11.69 -11.59
CA LEU A 96 -27.98 -10.70 -10.51
C LEU A 96 -28.17 -11.36 -9.13
N GLN A 97 -29.15 -12.23 -9.00
CA GLN A 97 -29.39 -13.03 -7.78
C GLN A 97 -28.18 -13.90 -7.43
N ASN A 98 -27.60 -14.58 -8.43
CA ASN A 98 -26.39 -15.36 -8.22
C ASN A 98 -25.19 -14.50 -7.79
N LYS A 99 -25.02 -13.29 -8.37
CA LYS A 99 -23.97 -12.35 -7.95
C LYS A 99 -24.19 -11.88 -6.51
N VAL A 100 -25.41 -11.55 -6.14
CA VAL A 100 -25.74 -11.13 -4.76
C VAL A 100 -25.45 -12.29 -3.81
N TYR A 101 -25.94 -13.50 -4.11
CA TYR A 101 -25.69 -14.69 -3.30
C TYR A 101 -24.20 -14.98 -3.12
N VAL A 102 -23.41 -14.92 -4.20
CA VAL A 102 -21.95 -15.14 -4.11
C VAL A 102 -21.28 -14.07 -3.24
N LEU A 103 -21.71 -12.81 -3.33
CA LEU A 103 -21.16 -11.73 -2.50
C LEU A 103 -21.55 -11.92 -1.03
N GLU A 104 -22.78 -12.32 -0.74
CA GLU A 104 -23.25 -12.64 0.61
C GLU A 104 -22.47 -13.82 1.20
N GLU A 105 -22.29 -14.90 0.45
CA GLU A 105 -21.47 -16.05 0.87
C GLU A 105 -20.02 -15.66 1.17
N ILE A 106 -19.42 -14.83 0.32
CA ILE A 106 -18.06 -14.31 0.57
C ILE A 106 -18.02 -13.55 1.89
N ILE A 107 -18.97 -12.64 2.12
CA ILE A 107 -19.00 -11.78 3.32
C ILE A 107 -19.28 -12.62 4.58
N GLU A 108 -20.10 -13.67 4.48
CA GLU A 108 -20.37 -14.58 5.62
C GLU A 108 -19.16 -15.43 6.02
N HIS A 109 -18.26 -15.73 5.08
CA HIS A 109 -17.07 -16.54 5.34
C HIS A 109 -15.83 -15.71 5.71
N LEU A 110 -15.94 -14.37 5.78
CA LEU A 110 -14.87 -13.51 6.30
C LEU A 110 -14.79 -13.62 7.83
N ASP A 111 -13.56 -13.62 8.35
CA ASP A 111 -13.30 -13.57 9.79
C ASP A 111 -13.53 -12.18 10.40
N GLU A 112 -13.66 -11.16 9.55
CA GLU A 112 -13.96 -9.79 9.94
C GLU A 112 -15.47 -9.60 10.19
N GLY A 113 -15.78 -8.87 11.26
CA GLY A 113 -17.15 -8.43 11.51
C GLY A 113 -17.59 -7.35 10.53
N ILE A 114 -18.69 -7.57 9.82
CA ILE A 114 -19.20 -6.61 8.83
C ILE A 114 -20.63 -6.21 9.16
N ILE A 115 -20.88 -4.91 9.21
CA ILE A 115 -22.19 -4.30 9.32
C ILE A 115 -22.40 -3.29 8.21
N VAL A 116 -23.58 -3.29 7.59
CA VAL A 116 -23.97 -2.32 6.55
C VAL A 116 -25.27 -1.66 6.94
N SER A 117 -25.32 -0.33 6.81
CA SER A 117 -26.56 0.43 6.94
C SER A 117 -26.91 1.15 5.65
N ASN A 118 -28.21 1.33 5.37
CA ASN A 118 -28.73 2.09 4.25
C ASN A 118 -28.64 3.62 4.51
N GLU A 119 -29.11 4.42 3.55
CA GLU A 119 -29.12 5.90 3.66
C GLU A 119 -29.98 6.44 4.82
N TYR A 120 -30.86 5.63 5.37
CA TYR A 120 -31.70 5.94 6.52
C TYR A 120 -31.10 5.49 7.84
N GLY A 121 -29.99 4.73 7.81
CA GLY A 121 -29.32 4.16 8.97
C GLY A 121 -29.95 2.87 9.48
N ASP A 122 -30.81 2.22 8.69
CA ASP A 122 -31.29 0.87 9.01
C ASP A 122 -30.20 -0.14 8.69
N ILE A 123 -29.96 -1.08 9.58
CA ILE A 123 -29.00 -2.18 9.37
C ILE A 123 -29.61 -3.11 8.32
N VAL A 124 -28.94 -3.20 7.16
CA VAL A 124 -29.37 -4.05 6.03
C VAL A 124 -28.54 -5.33 5.92
N TYR A 125 -27.35 -5.33 6.51
CA TYR A 125 -26.48 -6.50 6.53
C TYR A 125 -25.68 -6.57 7.84
N TYR A 126 -25.51 -7.77 8.36
CA TYR A 126 -24.78 -8.06 9.60
C TYR A 126 -24.30 -9.52 9.52
N ASN A 127 -22.98 -9.76 9.41
CA ASN A 127 -22.48 -11.09 9.19
C ASN A 127 -22.29 -11.90 10.48
N GLU A 128 -22.14 -13.22 10.31
CA GLU A 128 -21.99 -14.16 11.41
C GLU A 128 -20.73 -13.90 12.25
N ALA A 129 -19.65 -13.41 11.64
CA ALA A 129 -18.43 -13.05 12.35
C ALA A 129 -18.68 -11.91 13.35
N LEU A 130 -19.42 -10.86 12.94
CA LEU A 130 -19.79 -9.77 13.84
C LEU A 130 -20.76 -10.21 14.92
N ALA A 131 -21.72 -11.07 14.57
CA ALA A 131 -22.69 -11.65 15.52
C ALA A 131 -21.96 -12.37 16.68
N LYS A 132 -20.95 -13.17 16.35
CA LYS A 132 -20.07 -13.84 17.35
C LYS A 132 -19.20 -12.88 18.14
N MET A 133 -18.67 -11.84 17.50
CA MET A 133 -17.83 -10.83 18.16
C MET A 133 -18.59 -10.03 19.21
N GLU A 134 -19.83 -9.64 18.88
CA GLU A 134 -20.66 -8.77 19.71
C GLU A 134 -21.64 -9.55 20.60
N GLU A 135 -21.71 -10.88 20.45
CA GLU A 135 -22.65 -11.76 21.15
C GLU A 135 -24.13 -11.39 20.93
N HIS A 136 -24.43 -10.92 19.71
CA HIS A 136 -25.77 -10.57 19.27
C HIS A 136 -26.31 -11.57 18.25
N ASN A 137 -27.64 -11.74 18.23
CA ASN A 137 -28.29 -12.47 17.16
C ASN A 137 -28.41 -11.62 15.91
N LYS A 138 -27.99 -12.14 14.77
CA LYS A 138 -28.08 -11.48 13.46
C LYS A 138 -29.50 -10.99 13.16
N GLU A 139 -30.48 -11.84 13.40
CA GLU A 139 -31.90 -11.56 13.14
C GLU A 139 -32.44 -10.40 14.00
N ASP A 140 -31.89 -10.23 15.21
CA ASP A 140 -32.28 -9.16 16.11
C ASP A 140 -31.68 -7.80 15.73
N MET A 141 -30.64 -7.78 14.90
CA MET A 141 -29.95 -6.54 14.48
C MET A 141 -30.46 -6.02 13.15
N ILE A 142 -30.74 -6.90 12.18
CA ILE A 142 -31.22 -6.50 10.84
C ILE A 142 -32.55 -5.78 10.92
N GLY A 143 -32.70 -4.68 10.17
CA GLY A 143 -33.91 -3.84 10.10
C GLY A 143 -34.03 -2.81 11.21
N LYS A 144 -33.22 -2.88 12.27
CA LYS A 144 -33.19 -1.82 13.29
C LYS A 144 -32.38 -0.61 12.85
N LYS A 145 -32.72 0.56 13.40
CA LYS A 145 -31.84 1.74 13.29
C LYS A 145 -30.54 1.46 14.04
N LEU A 146 -29.39 1.65 13.40
CA LEU A 146 -28.07 1.37 13.97
C LEU A 146 -27.88 2.02 15.34
N TRP A 147 -28.24 3.32 15.45
CA TRP A 147 -28.15 4.03 16.74
C TRP A 147 -29.13 3.55 17.81
N GLY A 148 -30.23 2.91 17.41
CA GLY A 148 -31.17 2.27 18.35
C GLY A 148 -30.68 0.90 18.76
N ALA A 149 -30.17 0.10 17.84
CA ALA A 149 -29.63 -1.23 18.10
C ALA A 149 -28.46 -1.19 19.09
N TYR A 150 -27.60 -0.17 18.96
CA TYR A 150 -26.45 0.04 19.83
C TYR A 150 -26.70 1.05 20.97
N ASN A 151 -27.92 1.38 21.30
CA ASN A 151 -28.30 2.25 22.42
C ASN A 151 -27.52 3.59 22.50
N TYR A 152 -27.23 4.22 21.35
CA TYR A 152 -26.60 5.54 21.36
C TYR A 152 -27.51 6.57 22.02
N GLN A 153 -27.05 7.22 23.08
CA GLN A 153 -27.80 8.30 23.76
C GLN A 153 -28.15 9.47 22.82
N ASP A 154 -27.29 9.74 21.87
CA ASP A 154 -27.50 10.71 20.79
C ASP A 154 -27.07 10.11 19.46
N ARG A 155 -27.99 10.06 18.47
CA ARG A 155 -27.69 9.54 17.14
C ARG A 155 -26.50 10.23 16.46
N ARG A 156 -26.18 11.47 16.87
CA ARG A 156 -25.04 12.25 16.34
C ARG A 156 -23.70 11.62 16.72
N LEU A 157 -23.66 10.80 17.74
CA LEU A 157 -22.47 10.07 18.18
C LEU A 157 -22.20 8.80 17.33
N SER A 158 -23.17 8.38 16.50
CA SER A 158 -23.01 7.24 15.60
C SER A 158 -22.11 7.59 14.44
N GLU A 159 -21.09 6.77 14.22
CA GLU A 159 -20.14 6.88 13.10
C GLU A 159 -20.83 6.81 11.76
N HIS A 160 -21.79 5.88 11.58
CA HIS A 160 -22.56 5.76 10.35
C HIS A 160 -23.36 7.05 10.07
N ASN A 161 -24.02 7.63 11.08
CA ASN A 161 -24.71 8.91 10.90
C ASN A 161 -23.75 10.06 10.56
N HIS A 162 -22.52 10.04 11.08
CA HIS A 162 -21.49 11.01 10.71
C HIS A 162 -21.07 10.86 9.24
N ILE A 163 -20.82 9.62 8.81
CA ILE A 163 -20.39 9.31 7.43
C ILE A 163 -21.51 9.57 6.42
N LEU A 164 -22.76 9.24 6.74
CA LEU A 164 -23.93 9.58 5.90
C LEU A 164 -24.02 11.07 5.59
N LYS A 165 -23.63 11.94 6.55
CA LYS A 165 -23.65 13.40 6.39
C LYS A 165 -22.42 13.97 5.72
N THR A 166 -21.23 13.40 5.97
CA THR A 166 -19.95 13.99 5.56
C THR A 166 -19.34 13.29 4.35
N ALA A 167 -19.79 12.09 4.02
CA ALA A 167 -19.22 11.19 3.02
C ALA A 167 -17.70 10.91 3.23
N LYS A 168 -17.18 11.15 4.44
CA LYS A 168 -15.76 10.93 4.77
C LYS A 168 -15.58 9.62 5.53
N PRO A 169 -14.67 8.74 5.11
CA PRO A 169 -14.41 7.49 5.80
C PRO A 169 -13.75 7.74 7.17
N ILE A 170 -13.96 6.80 8.08
CA ILE A 170 -13.30 6.75 9.39
C ILE A 170 -12.38 5.53 9.36
N TYR A 171 -11.07 5.74 9.57
CA TYR A 171 -10.07 4.68 9.60
C TYR A 171 -9.69 4.34 11.03
N THR A 172 -9.58 3.05 11.27
CA THR A 172 -9.07 2.39 12.48
C THR A 172 -9.19 3.19 13.77
N LYS A 173 -10.38 3.19 14.36
CA LYS A 173 -10.56 3.66 15.73
C LYS A 173 -10.71 2.43 16.63
N TYR A 174 -9.93 2.43 17.72
CA TYR A 174 -10.11 1.44 18.78
C TYR A 174 -11.10 2.01 19.80
N ARG A 175 -12.17 1.29 20.06
CA ARG A 175 -13.10 1.61 21.15
C ARG A 175 -13.38 0.37 21.96
N ALA A 176 -13.54 0.58 23.29
CA ALA A 176 -14.25 -0.37 24.09
C ALA A 176 -15.72 -0.35 23.64
N HIS A 177 -16.21 -1.42 23.03
CA HIS A 177 -17.64 -1.56 22.79
C HIS A 177 -18.37 -1.69 24.13
N ALA A 178 -19.16 -0.69 24.47
CA ALA A 178 -19.88 -0.56 25.73
C ALA A 178 -21.15 -1.45 25.81
N TYR A 179 -21.28 -2.49 24.96
CA TYR A 179 -22.58 -3.07 24.68
C TYR A 179 -22.76 -4.52 25.10
N SER A 180 -21.76 -5.15 25.69
CA SER A 180 -21.93 -6.40 26.39
C SER A 180 -22.09 -6.09 27.88
N GLU A 181 -23.14 -6.61 28.50
CA GLU A 181 -23.44 -6.40 29.93
C GLU A 181 -22.30 -6.88 30.86
N ASN A 182 -21.28 -7.57 30.35
CA ASN A 182 -20.30 -8.26 31.18
C ASN A 182 -18.85 -7.81 31.05
N GLU A 183 -18.35 -7.22 29.95
CA GLU A 183 -16.99 -6.66 29.88
C GLU A 183 -16.76 -5.84 28.60
N PRO A 184 -16.04 -4.70 28.64
CA PRO A 184 -15.73 -3.93 27.43
C PRO A 184 -14.78 -4.71 26.52
N LYS A 185 -15.24 -5.13 25.31
CA LYS A 185 -14.39 -5.73 24.27
C LYS A 185 -13.76 -4.63 23.45
N PHE A 186 -12.43 -4.61 23.37
CA PHE A 186 -11.72 -3.70 22.50
C PHE A 186 -11.76 -4.25 21.06
N VAL A 187 -12.39 -3.50 20.17
CA VAL A 187 -12.45 -3.81 18.73
C VAL A 187 -11.91 -2.64 17.94
N GLY A 188 -11.11 -2.93 16.93
CA GLY A 188 -10.71 -1.97 15.91
C GLY A 188 -11.74 -2.01 14.79
N TYR A 189 -12.23 -0.85 14.36
CA TYR A 189 -13.15 -0.77 13.23
C TYR A 189 -12.79 0.38 12.30
N SER A 190 -13.13 0.19 11.03
CA SER A 190 -13.07 1.21 9.98
C SER A 190 -14.40 1.28 9.29
N SER A 191 -14.89 2.49 9.02
CA SER A 191 -16.21 2.71 8.43
C SER A 191 -16.10 3.54 7.15
N PHE A 192 -16.83 3.13 6.10
CA PHE A 192 -16.70 3.68 4.76
C PHE A 192 -18.08 4.02 4.17
N PRO A 193 -18.19 5.14 3.40
CA PRO A 193 -19.42 5.43 2.66
C PRO A 193 -19.57 4.52 1.44
N ILE A 194 -20.78 4.06 1.18
CA ILE A 194 -21.19 3.45 -0.09
C ILE A 194 -21.75 4.56 -0.96
N GLN A 195 -21.08 4.88 -2.06
CA GLN A 195 -21.45 5.97 -2.94
C GLN A 195 -21.94 5.47 -4.30
N LYS A 196 -23.03 6.06 -4.80
CA LYS A 196 -23.54 5.87 -6.15
C LYS A 196 -23.98 7.24 -6.68
N ASP A 197 -23.57 7.59 -7.90
CA ASP A 197 -23.91 8.86 -8.56
C ASP A 197 -23.67 10.10 -7.69
N ASN A 198 -22.52 10.16 -7.01
CA ASN A 198 -22.14 11.20 -6.05
C ASN A 198 -23.06 11.31 -4.81
N LYS A 199 -23.95 10.37 -4.57
CA LYS A 199 -24.81 10.30 -3.38
C LYS A 199 -24.38 9.15 -2.48
N THR A 200 -24.29 9.39 -1.17
CA THR A 200 -24.04 8.32 -0.19
C THR A 200 -25.35 7.55 0.02
N ILE A 201 -25.39 6.29 -0.41
CA ILE A 201 -26.56 5.40 -0.33
C ILE A 201 -26.50 4.44 0.86
N GLY A 202 -25.39 4.42 1.58
CA GLY A 202 -25.21 3.58 2.76
C GLY A 202 -23.82 3.75 3.36
N VAL A 203 -23.59 3.03 4.45
CA VAL A 203 -22.28 2.96 5.14
C VAL A 203 -22.02 1.53 5.54
N PHE A 204 -20.78 1.06 5.38
CA PHE A 204 -20.37 -0.20 5.94
C PHE A 204 -19.20 -0.01 6.91
N SER A 205 -19.14 -0.87 7.93
CA SER A 205 -18.00 -0.96 8.84
C SER A 205 -17.40 -2.35 8.78
N ILE A 206 -16.07 -2.40 8.85
CA ILE A 206 -15.28 -3.62 9.02
C ILE A 206 -14.72 -3.58 10.43
N THR A 207 -14.99 -4.61 11.21
CA THR A 207 -14.60 -4.76 12.60
C THR A 207 -13.60 -5.91 12.75
N HIS A 208 -12.49 -5.64 13.43
CA HIS A 208 -11.46 -6.63 13.72
C HIS A 208 -11.35 -6.81 15.23
N THR A 209 -11.32 -8.04 15.70
CA THR A 209 -10.90 -8.34 17.07
C THR A 209 -9.39 -8.43 17.13
N GLU A 210 -8.82 -8.21 18.32
CA GLU A 210 -7.40 -8.45 18.59
C GLU A 210 -6.99 -9.88 18.21
N THR A 211 -7.86 -10.84 18.44
CA THR A 211 -7.65 -12.25 18.10
C THR A 211 -7.63 -12.49 16.58
N SER A 212 -8.51 -11.83 15.82
CA SER A 212 -8.53 -11.93 14.35
C SER A 212 -7.25 -11.37 13.72
N LEU A 213 -6.79 -10.19 14.15
CA LEU A 213 -5.52 -9.61 13.70
C LEU A 213 -4.32 -10.53 14.00
N ARG A 214 -4.30 -11.16 15.17
CA ARG A 214 -3.27 -12.14 15.53
C ARG A 214 -3.32 -13.40 14.68
N ASN A 215 -4.51 -13.91 14.41
CA ASN A 215 -4.70 -15.09 13.56
C ASN A 215 -4.31 -14.78 12.11
N GLN A 216 -4.63 -13.60 11.57
CA GLN A 216 -4.20 -13.16 10.25
C GLN A 216 -2.69 -13.02 10.16
N LEU A 217 -2.03 -12.47 11.20
CA LEU A 217 -0.56 -12.44 11.28
C LEU A 217 0.04 -13.85 11.29
N ARG A 218 -0.57 -14.77 12.03
CA ARG A 218 -0.16 -16.19 12.05
C ARG A 218 -0.40 -16.86 10.69
N GLN A 219 -1.59 -16.72 10.13
CA GLN A 219 -1.94 -17.28 8.81
C GLN A 219 -1.06 -16.68 7.72
N THR A 220 -0.69 -15.39 7.79
CA THR A 220 0.27 -14.79 6.88
C THR A 220 1.66 -15.39 7.04
N MET A 221 2.04 -15.75 8.27
CA MET A 221 3.28 -16.49 8.55
C MET A 221 3.20 -17.94 8.07
N ASP A 222 2.07 -18.61 8.25
CA ASP A 222 1.82 -19.98 7.80
C ASP A 222 1.57 -20.04 6.28
N SER A 223 0.83 -19.09 5.70
CA SER A 223 0.58 -19.00 4.25
C SER A 223 1.82 -18.61 3.45
N LYS A 224 2.77 -17.87 4.03
CA LYS A 224 4.11 -17.74 3.46
C LYS A 224 4.83 -19.09 3.42
N ARG A 225 4.47 -20.04 4.27
CA ARG A 225 4.92 -21.44 4.17
C ARG A 225 4.24 -22.21 3.03
N ASP A 226 2.92 -22.02 2.83
CA ASP A 226 2.11 -22.83 1.92
C ASP A 226 2.01 -22.26 0.49
N SER A 227 2.03 -20.93 0.31
CA SER A 227 1.92 -20.27 -1.00
C SER A 227 3.22 -20.27 -1.84
N MET A 228 4.27 -20.95 -1.40
CA MET A 228 5.49 -21.17 -2.18
C MET A 228 5.36 -22.27 -3.26
N GLU A 229 4.16 -22.65 -3.67
CA GLU A 229 3.95 -23.71 -4.67
C GLU A 229 4.10 -23.32 -6.14
N ILE A 230 4.36 -22.06 -6.46
CA ILE A 230 4.42 -21.60 -7.87
C ILE A 230 5.68 -20.76 -8.11
N SER A 231 6.85 -21.36 -8.01
CA SER A 231 8.06 -20.88 -8.70
C SER A 231 9.17 -21.93 -8.54
N GLU A 232 9.83 -22.30 -9.62
CA GLU A 232 10.95 -23.28 -9.66
C GLU A 232 12.27 -22.72 -9.08
N VAL A 233 12.20 -22.01 -7.96
CA VAL A 233 13.38 -21.70 -7.13
C VAL A 233 13.35 -22.67 -5.97
N VAL A 234 14.41 -23.41 -5.76
CA VAL A 234 14.60 -24.44 -4.73
C VAL A 234 13.86 -24.06 -3.44
N LYS A 235 12.70 -24.72 -3.20
CA LYS A 235 11.87 -24.53 -2.01
C LYS A 235 12.69 -24.88 -0.77
N ARG A 236 13.10 -23.87 -0.02
CA ARG A 236 13.60 -24.05 1.34
C ARG A 236 12.40 -23.97 2.27
N ASN A 237 12.05 -25.09 2.88
CA ASN A 237 10.86 -25.25 3.74
C ASN A 237 11.03 -24.54 5.12
N ASN A 238 11.90 -23.52 5.20
CA ASN A 238 12.30 -22.85 6.44
C ASN A 238 11.73 -21.42 6.61
N GLY A 239 10.90 -20.94 5.67
CA GLY A 239 10.31 -19.59 5.73
C GLY A 239 11.16 -18.48 5.10
N THR A 240 12.27 -18.80 4.41
CA THR A 240 13.12 -17.83 3.71
C THR A 240 13.01 -17.97 2.19
N ILE A 241 13.23 -16.85 1.49
CA ILE A 241 13.28 -16.79 0.03
C ILE A 241 14.64 -16.29 -0.49
N TYR A 242 15.42 -15.59 0.33
CA TYR A 242 16.65 -14.93 -0.09
C TYR A 242 17.91 -15.61 0.43
N THR A 243 18.97 -15.52 -0.36
CA THR A 243 20.34 -15.96 -0.04
C THR A 243 21.32 -14.84 -0.36
N PHE A 244 22.60 -14.99 0.02
CA PHE A 244 23.62 -14.02 -0.35
C PHE A 244 23.80 -13.86 -1.87
N GLN A 245 23.34 -14.80 -2.70
CA GLN A 245 23.36 -14.68 -4.16
C GLN A 245 22.30 -13.68 -4.67
N ASP A 246 21.27 -13.40 -3.87
CA ASP A 246 20.20 -12.47 -4.19
C ASP A 246 20.58 -11.02 -3.86
N ILE A 247 21.62 -10.82 -3.05
CA ILE A 247 22.19 -9.50 -2.76
C ILE A 247 23.04 -9.08 -3.95
N LYS A 248 22.53 -8.10 -4.70
CA LYS A 248 23.16 -7.59 -5.93
C LYS A 248 24.00 -6.34 -5.62
N GLY A 249 25.06 -6.16 -6.39
CA GLY A 249 26.02 -5.07 -6.30
C GLY A 249 27.45 -5.59 -6.28
N ASP A 250 28.38 -4.77 -6.78
CA ASP A 250 29.81 -5.12 -6.95
C ASP A 250 30.73 -4.13 -6.22
N SER A 251 30.17 -3.19 -5.45
CA SER A 251 30.97 -2.24 -4.68
C SER A 251 31.79 -2.95 -3.60
N GLN A 252 32.98 -2.46 -3.34
CA GLN A 252 33.89 -3.03 -2.34
C GLN A 252 33.30 -2.99 -0.94
N GLU A 253 32.59 -1.92 -0.62
CA GLU A 253 31.90 -1.71 0.66
C GLU A 253 30.81 -2.76 0.88
N LEU A 254 29.99 -3.06 -0.14
CA LEU A 254 28.96 -4.09 -0.07
C LEU A 254 29.58 -5.50 0.04
N LEU A 255 30.60 -5.79 -0.74
CA LEU A 255 31.29 -7.09 -0.72
C LEU A 255 31.94 -7.35 0.64
N GLN A 256 32.51 -6.33 1.27
CA GLN A 256 33.04 -6.43 2.63
C GLN A 256 31.94 -6.73 3.64
N THR A 257 30.82 -5.99 3.59
CA THR A 257 29.65 -6.24 4.45
C THR A 257 29.10 -7.65 4.28
N ILE A 258 29.04 -8.16 3.04
CA ILE A 258 28.62 -9.55 2.77
C ILE A 258 29.60 -10.54 3.40
N ALA A 259 30.92 -10.30 3.32
CA ALA A 259 31.92 -11.16 3.92
C ALA A 259 31.81 -11.19 5.45
N GLU A 260 31.62 -10.04 6.09
CA GLU A 260 31.37 -9.93 7.53
C GLU A 260 30.11 -10.69 7.95
N ALA A 261 28.98 -10.47 7.24
CA ALA A 261 27.73 -11.16 7.51
C ALA A 261 27.85 -12.69 7.36
N LYS A 262 28.58 -13.18 6.35
CA LYS A 262 28.88 -14.62 6.16
C LYS A 262 29.70 -15.18 7.33
N ASN A 263 30.69 -14.45 7.80
CA ASN A 263 31.51 -14.88 8.93
C ASN A 263 30.64 -15.00 10.21
N ILE A 264 29.82 -13.99 10.52
CA ILE A 264 28.94 -13.98 11.70
C ILE A 264 27.92 -15.12 11.62
N ALA A 265 27.33 -15.38 10.45
CA ALA A 265 26.30 -16.41 10.25
C ALA A 265 26.72 -17.81 10.73
N ASN A 266 28.01 -18.12 10.70
CA ASN A 266 28.53 -19.42 11.12
C ASN A 266 28.51 -19.64 12.65
N TYR A 267 28.34 -18.59 13.48
CA TYR A 267 28.54 -18.67 14.93
C TYR A 267 27.25 -18.67 15.75
N ASN A 268 26.05 -18.72 15.16
CA ASN A 268 24.76 -18.72 15.89
C ASN A 268 24.65 -17.63 16.98
N THR A 269 25.17 -16.45 16.71
CA THR A 269 25.16 -15.35 17.67
C THR A 269 24.05 -14.35 17.36
N ASP A 270 23.47 -13.76 18.40
CA ASP A 270 22.53 -12.66 18.23
C ASP A 270 23.22 -11.50 17.50
N THR A 271 22.55 -10.95 16.49
CA THR A 271 23.18 -10.01 15.57
C THR A 271 22.28 -8.81 15.32
N LEU A 272 22.87 -7.62 15.30
CA LEU A 272 22.20 -6.37 14.93
C LEU A 272 22.60 -5.97 13.50
N ILE A 273 21.64 -5.83 12.61
CA ILE A 273 21.84 -5.31 11.26
C ILE A 273 21.46 -3.83 11.27
N ILE A 274 22.41 -2.97 10.97
CA ILE A 274 22.25 -1.52 10.92
C ILE A 274 22.27 -1.08 9.45
N GLY A 275 21.33 -0.27 9.04
CA GLY A 275 21.33 0.29 7.68
C GLY A 275 20.03 1.04 7.41
N GLU A 276 20.11 2.07 6.62
CA GLU A 276 18.96 2.92 6.27
C GLU A 276 17.80 2.13 5.66
N THR A 277 16.62 2.75 5.61
CA THR A 277 15.45 2.16 4.95
C THR A 277 15.76 1.88 3.48
N GLY A 278 15.39 0.68 2.99
CA GLY A 278 15.58 0.29 1.59
C GLY A 278 16.98 -0.20 1.21
N THR A 279 17.89 -0.42 2.17
CA THR A 279 19.24 -0.98 1.93
C THR A 279 19.26 -2.49 1.78
N GLY A 280 18.18 -3.20 2.17
CA GLY A 280 18.06 -4.66 2.04
C GLY A 280 18.33 -5.44 3.32
N LYS A 281 18.09 -4.89 4.52
CA LYS A 281 18.33 -5.56 5.81
C LYS A 281 17.69 -6.94 5.92
N GLU A 282 16.46 -7.10 5.43
CA GLU A 282 15.79 -8.40 5.42
C GLU A 282 16.50 -9.44 4.53
N LEU A 283 17.04 -9.01 3.37
CA LEU A 283 17.83 -9.89 2.50
C LEU A 283 19.06 -10.44 3.24
N PHE A 284 19.75 -9.57 3.99
CA PHE A 284 20.88 -9.97 4.82
C PHE A 284 20.44 -10.94 5.92
N ALA A 285 19.38 -10.65 6.67
CA ALA A 285 18.89 -11.50 7.76
C ALA A 285 18.53 -12.91 7.26
N GLN A 286 17.78 -13.02 6.16
CA GLN A 286 17.43 -14.30 5.54
C GLN A 286 18.68 -15.03 5.00
N SER A 287 19.60 -14.29 4.37
CA SER A 287 20.86 -14.85 3.86
C SER A 287 21.75 -15.40 4.96
N MET A 288 21.84 -14.70 6.10
CA MET A 288 22.59 -15.16 7.27
C MET A 288 21.97 -16.43 7.85
N HIS A 289 20.65 -16.48 8.01
CA HIS A 289 19.96 -17.70 8.43
C HIS A 289 20.25 -18.88 7.50
N ASN A 290 20.17 -18.64 6.19
CA ASN A 290 20.39 -19.68 5.17
C ASN A 290 21.84 -20.19 5.09
N LEU A 291 22.80 -19.43 5.57
CA LEU A 291 24.20 -19.87 5.68
C LEU A 291 24.51 -20.47 7.06
N SER A 292 23.67 -20.24 8.06
CA SER A 292 23.90 -20.71 9.44
C SER A 292 23.67 -22.22 9.57
N PRO A 293 24.17 -22.85 10.65
CA PRO A 293 23.84 -24.24 11.00
C PRO A 293 22.33 -24.49 11.20
N ARG A 294 21.51 -23.43 11.29
CA ARG A 294 20.06 -23.48 11.48
C ARG A 294 19.26 -23.40 10.17
N VAL A 295 19.90 -23.58 9.02
CA VAL A 295 19.27 -23.46 7.68
C VAL A 295 18.02 -24.30 7.50
N ALA A 296 17.91 -25.46 8.16
CA ALA A 296 16.73 -26.32 8.11
C ALA A 296 15.66 -25.98 9.16
N LYS A 297 15.91 -24.98 10.00
CA LYS A 297 15.02 -24.57 11.10
C LYS A 297 14.17 -23.35 10.69
N PRO A 298 13.09 -23.05 11.40
CA PRO A 298 12.22 -21.95 11.00
C PRO A 298 12.90 -20.57 11.09
N PHE A 299 12.66 -19.74 10.08
CA PHE A 299 12.93 -18.31 10.10
C PHE A 299 11.62 -17.57 10.32
N VAL A 300 11.51 -16.87 11.44
CA VAL A 300 10.31 -16.13 11.84
C VAL A 300 10.64 -14.65 11.81
N ALA A 301 9.93 -13.89 11.00
CA ALA A 301 10.15 -12.44 10.85
C ALA A 301 8.96 -11.64 11.39
N ILE A 302 9.25 -10.54 12.07
CA ILE A 302 8.26 -9.58 12.53
C ILE A 302 8.79 -8.16 12.32
N ASN A 303 7.94 -7.26 11.82
CA ASN A 303 8.25 -5.84 11.79
C ASN A 303 7.60 -5.18 13.03
N CYS A 304 8.45 -4.63 13.93
CA CYS A 304 7.99 -4.04 15.20
C CYS A 304 7.15 -2.77 14.99
N ALA A 305 7.34 -2.04 13.90
CA ALA A 305 6.55 -0.84 13.59
C ALA A 305 5.16 -1.16 13.01
N ALA A 306 4.99 -2.34 12.41
CA ALA A 306 3.73 -2.71 11.78
C ALA A 306 2.66 -3.17 12.78
N ILE A 307 3.04 -3.46 14.03
CA ILE A 307 2.16 -4.02 15.05
C ILE A 307 1.86 -2.97 16.11
N PRO A 308 0.58 -2.76 16.47
CA PRO A 308 0.23 -1.90 17.59
C PRO A 308 0.95 -2.30 18.87
N SER A 309 1.42 -1.32 19.67
CA SER A 309 2.20 -1.56 20.89
C SER A 309 1.48 -2.47 21.90
N THR A 310 0.16 -2.38 21.98
CA THR A 310 -0.68 -3.22 22.85
C THR A 310 -0.68 -4.69 22.44
N LEU A 311 -0.48 -4.99 21.16
CA LEU A 311 -0.44 -6.36 20.61
C LEU A 311 0.98 -6.92 20.59
N LEU A 312 1.97 -6.06 20.41
CA LEU A 312 3.36 -6.45 20.21
C LEU A 312 3.88 -7.29 21.38
N GLU A 313 3.50 -6.93 22.61
CA GLU A 313 3.92 -7.65 23.81
C GLU A 313 3.47 -9.11 23.79
N SER A 314 2.19 -9.34 23.59
CA SER A 314 1.63 -10.70 23.59
C SER A 314 2.00 -11.48 22.31
N THR A 315 2.26 -10.80 21.20
CA THR A 315 2.80 -11.42 19.99
C THR A 315 4.21 -11.93 20.20
N LEU A 316 5.09 -11.13 20.80
CA LEU A 316 6.48 -11.53 21.04
C LEU A 316 6.59 -12.60 22.12
N PHE A 317 5.92 -12.38 23.28
CA PHE A 317 6.16 -13.18 24.48
C PHE A 317 5.06 -14.23 24.75
N GLY A 318 3.93 -14.19 24.04
CA GLY A 318 2.78 -15.05 24.29
C GLY A 318 1.88 -14.54 25.41
N SER A 319 0.74 -15.19 25.61
CA SER A 319 -0.22 -14.88 26.67
C SER A 319 -0.88 -16.12 27.25
N VAL A 320 -1.40 -16.01 28.48
CA VAL A 320 -2.26 -17.03 29.08
C VAL A 320 -3.67 -16.48 29.23
N LYS A 321 -4.66 -17.39 29.32
CA LYS A 321 -6.05 -17.01 29.56
C LYS A 321 -6.17 -16.16 30.84
N GLY A 322 -6.83 -15.01 30.74
CA GLY A 322 -7.01 -14.08 31.86
C GLY A 322 -5.88 -13.06 32.06
N ALA A 323 -4.86 -13.02 31.20
CA ALA A 323 -3.80 -12.02 31.28
C ALA A 323 -4.30 -10.58 31.01
N PHE A 324 -5.29 -10.45 30.18
CA PHE A 324 -6.03 -9.22 29.85
C PHE A 324 -7.38 -9.63 29.24
N THR A 325 -8.28 -8.66 29.02
CA THR A 325 -9.61 -8.90 28.42
C THR A 325 -9.48 -9.58 27.03
N GLY A 326 -10.07 -10.76 26.87
CA GLY A 326 -9.97 -11.55 25.64
C GLY A 326 -8.69 -12.37 25.46
N ALA A 327 -7.79 -12.40 26.47
CA ALA A 327 -6.57 -13.18 26.40
C ALA A 327 -6.87 -14.69 26.37
N THR A 328 -6.26 -15.37 25.38
CA THR A 328 -6.25 -16.82 25.25
C THR A 328 -4.87 -17.39 25.54
N ASN A 329 -4.79 -18.71 25.78
CA ASN A 329 -3.49 -19.37 25.85
C ASN A 329 -2.84 -19.37 24.49
N GLN A 330 -1.78 -18.59 24.31
CA GLN A 330 -1.11 -18.43 23.04
C GLN A 330 0.41 -18.39 23.22
N GLU A 331 1.13 -19.13 22.38
CA GLU A 331 2.58 -19.06 22.33
C GLU A 331 3.03 -17.77 21.65
N GLY A 332 4.15 -17.19 22.14
CA GLY A 332 4.79 -16.04 21.51
C GLY A 332 5.76 -16.42 20.41
N LEU A 333 6.22 -15.41 19.65
CA LEU A 333 7.16 -15.64 18.54
C LEU A 333 8.50 -16.20 19.00
N PHE A 334 8.95 -15.91 20.22
CA PHE A 334 10.13 -16.53 20.82
C PHE A 334 9.97 -18.04 21.01
N GLU A 335 8.79 -18.51 21.38
CA GLU A 335 8.48 -19.93 21.47
C GLU A 335 8.30 -20.55 20.07
N TYR A 336 7.57 -19.84 19.19
CA TYR A 336 7.26 -20.29 17.84
C TYR A 336 8.51 -20.44 16.96
N ALA A 337 9.54 -19.63 17.16
CA ALA A 337 10.81 -19.73 16.45
C ALA A 337 11.61 -21.00 16.82
N LYS A 338 11.26 -21.67 17.92
CA LYS A 338 11.93 -22.91 18.40
C LYS A 338 13.46 -22.76 18.44
N ASP A 339 14.19 -23.66 17.79
CA ASP A 339 15.63 -23.67 17.59
C ASP A 339 16.07 -22.99 16.27
N GLY A 340 15.19 -22.18 15.67
CA GLY A 340 15.43 -21.44 14.43
C GLY A 340 15.99 -20.04 14.64
N THR A 341 15.48 -19.09 13.85
CA THR A 341 15.88 -17.67 13.92
C THR A 341 14.65 -16.79 14.03
N LEU A 342 14.64 -15.87 15.01
CA LEU A 342 13.67 -14.80 15.11
C LEU A 342 14.28 -13.50 14.57
N PHE A 343 13.66 -12.93 13.54
CA PHE A 343 14.06 -11.66 12.95
C PHE A 343 13.14 -10.53 13.43
N LEU A 344 13.72 -9.54 14.12
CA LEU A 344 13.03 -8.36 14.63
C LEU A 344 13.39 -7.16 13.74
N ASP A 345 12.55 -6.85 12.75
CA ASP A 345 12.75 -5.68 11.90
C ASP A 345 12.27 -4.40 12.61
N GLU A 346 12.94 -3.28 12.31
CA GLU A 346 12.68 -1.97 12.89
C GLU A 346 12.63 -1.99 14.43
N ILE A 347 13.65 -2.62 15.05
CA ILE A 347 13.77 -2.72 16.52
C ILE A 347 13.77 -1.35 17.22
N ASN A 348 14.17 -0.29 16.51
CA ASN A 348 14.09 1.10 16.98
C ASN A 348 12.65 1.59 17.22
N SER A 349 11.63 0.90 16.70
CA SER A 349 10.21 1.18 16.93
C SER A 349 9.64 0.44 18.14
N LEU A 350 10.45 -0.39 18.83
CA LEU A 350 10.02 -1.12 20.02
C LEU A 350 9.73 -0.14 21.18
N PRO A 351 8.51 -0.13 21.76
CA PRO A 351 8.17 0.72 22.88
C PRO A 351 9.13 0.57 24.06
N MET A 352 9.47 1.69 24.69
CA MET A 352 10.41 1.72 25.85
C MET A 352 9.99 0.77 26.98
N GLU A 353 8.70 0.56 27.16
CA GLU A 353 8.13 -0.33 28.19
C GLU A 353 8.41 -1.82 27.90
N LEU A 354 8.56 -2.20 26.64
CA LEU A 354 8.83 -3.58 26.23
C LEU A 354 10.33 -3.90 26.16
N GLN A 355 11.18 -2.89 26.07
CA GLN A 355 12.63 -3.09 25.97
C GLN A 355 13.23 -3.83 27.18
N PRO A 356 12.84 -3.57 28.46
CA PRO A 356 13.32 -4.36 29.60
C PRO A 356 12.90 -5.83 29.53
N LYS A 357 11.71 -6.12 28.98
CA LYS A 357 11.25 -7.50 28.83
C LYS A 357 12.05 -8.24 27.77
N LEU A 358 12.27 -7.59 26.62
CA LEU A 358 13.12 -8.15 25.57
C LEU A 358 14.54 -8.41 26.06
N MET A 359 15.13 -7.44 26.77
CA MET A 359 16.47 -7.56 27.35
C MET A 359 16.58 -8.78 28.27
N ARG A 360 15.57 -9.00 29.17
CA ARG A 360 15.53 -10.18 30.04
C ARG A 360 15.46 -11.47 29.26
N VAL A 361 14.60 -11.56 28.23
CA VAL A 361 14.48 -12.76 27.39
C VAL A 361 15.81 -13.09 26.73
N LEU A 362 16.51 -12.08 26.21
CA LEU A 362 17.84 -12.28 25.58
C LEU A 362 18.92 -12.69 26.60
N GLN A 363 18.84 -12.22 27.84
CA GLN A 363 19.80 -12.55 28.91
C GLN A 363 19.54 -13.94 29.51
N GLU A 364 18.27 -14.18 29.92
CA GLU A 364 17.87 -15.40 30.62
C GLU A 364 17.68 -16.58 29.66
N ARG A 365 17.66 -16.33 28.35
CA ARG A 365 17.28 -17.33 27.32
C ARG A 365 15.98 -18.05 27.66
N ALA A 366 15.04 -17.31 28.24
CA ALA A 366 13.74 -17.82 28.63
C ALA A 366 12.70 -16.71 28.50
N VAL A 367 11.51 -17.08 28.09
CA VAL A 367 10.36 -16.17 27.96
C VAL A 367 9.32 -16.48 29.03
N ARG A 368 8.58 -15.44 29.46
CA ARG A 368 7.37 -15.56 30.29
C ARG A 368 6.20 -15.03 29.50
N ARG A 369 5.16 -15.83 29.36
CA ARG A 369 3.91 -15.38 28.77
C ARG A 369 3.27 -14.29 29.61
N VAL A 370 2.62 -13.34 28.97
CA VAL A 370 1.87 -12.28 29.67
C VAL A 370 0.81 -12.94 30.57
N GLY A 371 0.76 -12.55 31.83
CA GLY A 371 -0.12 -13.16 32.85
C GLY A 371 0.40 -14.46 33.46
N SER A 372 1.61 -14.94 33.12
CA SER A 372 2.21 -16.15 33.68
C SER A 372 3.57 -15.86 34.34
N ASN A 373 3.87 -16.62 35.38
CA ASN A 373 5.19 -16.63 36.02
C ASN A 373 6.09 -17.77 35.55
N SER A 374 5.57 -18.68 34.71
CA SER A 374 6.31 -19.83 34.19
C SER A 374 7.38 -19.39 33.21
N LEU A 375 8.61 -19.86 33.41
CA LEU A 375 9.73 -19.67 32.47
C LEU A 375 9.70 -20.77 31.40
N ILE A 376 9.77 -20.35 30.16
CA ILE A 376 9.83 -21.22 28.99
C ILE A 376 11.18 -20.97 28.30
N PRO A 377 12.09 -21.94 28.21
CA PRO A 377 13.39 -21.75 27.58
C PRO A 377 13.24 -21.45 26.09
N ILE A 378 14.13 -20.59 25.55
CA ILE A 378 14.20 -20.27 24.13
C ILE A 378 15.56 -20.66 23.57
N GLU A 379 15.55 -21.27 22.39
CA GLU A 379 16.76 -21.74 21.71
C GLU A 379 17.06 -20.97 20.42
N CYS A 380 16.14 -20.08 19.98
CA CYS A 380 16.29 -19.33 18.76
C CYS A 380 17.46 -18.32 18.82
N THR A 381 18.09 -18.10 17.66
CA THR A 381 18.99 -16.96 17.46
C THR A 381 18.15 -15.74 17.10
N VAL A 382 18.51 -14.58 17.62
CA VAL A 382 17.81 -13.33 17.35
C VAL A 382 18.63 -12.46 16.41
N ILE A 383 18.07 -12.13 15.26
CA ILE A 383 18.59 -11.10 14.36
C ILE A 383 17.70 -9.88 14.49
N SER A 384 18.26 -8.74 14.87
CA SER A 384 17.52 -7.47 14.96
C SER A 384 17.97 -6.53 13.84
N ALA A 385 17.06 -5.70 13.32
CA ALA A 385 17.43 -4.68 12.33
C ALA A 385 17.00 -3.28 12.80
N SER A 386 17.87 -2.29 12.59
CA SER A 386 17.60 -0.87 12.84
C SER A 386 17.81 -0.07 11.56
N ASN A 387 16.87 0.85 11.27
CA ASN A 387 17.01 1.81 10.18
C ASN A 387 17.62 3.15 10.63
N GLU A 388 17.87 3.30 11.91
CA GLU A 388 18.52 4.46 12.53
C GLU A 388 19.79 4.02 13.25
N ASP A 389 20.74 4.94 13.39
CA ASP A 389 21.96 4.72 14.17
C ASP A 389 21.60 4.47 15.65
N PRO A 390 21.97 3.31 16.21
CA PRO A 390 21.67 2.97 17.59
C PRO A 390 22.32 3.91 18.62
N GLU A 391 23.45 4.54 18.31
CA GLU A 391 24.07 5.54 19.19
C GLU A 391 23.20 6.79 19.29
N LEU A 392 22.63 7.24 18.19
CA LEU A 392 21.67 8.35 18.18
C LEU A 392 20.36 7.98 18.91
N LEU A 393 19.91 6.74 18.79
CA LEU A 393 18.71 6.25 19.49
C LEU A 393 18.92 6.22 21.01
N THR A 394 20.09 5.79 21.47
CA THR A 394 20.41 5.75 22.91
C THR A 394 20.61 7.15 23.48
N ALA A 395 21.32 8.03 22.76
CA ALA A 395 21.49 9.43 23.15
C ALA A 395 20.14 10.19 23.19
N GLY A 396 19.22 9.86 22.27
CA GLY A 396 17.86 10.42 22.23
C GLY A 396 16.86 9.81 23.21
N GLY A 397 17.27 8.85 24.05
CA GLY A 397 16.41 8.17 25.02
C GLY A 397 15.31 7.28 24.40
N ARG A 398 15.42 6.90 23.13
CA ARG A 398 14.48 6.02 22.43
C ARG A 398 14.85 4.54 22.52
N MET A 399 16.10 4.24 22.84
CA MET A 399 16.60 2.89 23.08
C MET A 399 17.39 2.87 24.38
N ARG A 400 17.18 1.85 25.18
CA ARG A 400 17.97 1.63 26.40
C ARG A 400 19.37 1.15 26.04
N LEU A 401 20.36 1.68 26.73
CA LEU A 401 21.76 1.34 26.50
C LEU A 401 22.07 -0.14 26.80
N ASP A 402 21.42 -0.70 27.82
CA ASP A 402 21.58 -2.10 28.21
C ASP A 402 21.02 -3.05 27.14
N LEU A 403 19.88 -2.73 26.55
CA LEU A 403 19.32 -3.48 25.43
C LEU A 403 20.23 -3.37 24.19
N PHE A 404 20.72 -2.17 23.87
CA PHE A 404 21.62 -1.97 22.73
C PHE A 404 22.84 -2.89 22.82
N TYR A 405 23.57 -2.89 23.92
CA TYR A 405 24.74 -3.76 24.07
C TYR A 405 24.38 -5.26 24.03
N ARG A 406 23.16 -5.62 24.36
CA ARG A 406 22.72 -7.01 24.33
C ARG A 406 22.39 -7.49 22.91
N ILE A 407 21.72 -6.66 22.10
CA ILE A 407 21.38 -7.00 20.71
C ILE A 407 22.56 -6.81 19.75
N ALA A 408 23.48 -5.90 20.07
CA ALA A 408 24.67 -5.59 19.28
C ALA A 408 25.89 -6.43 19.65
N HIS A 409 25.67 -7.68 20.14
CA HIS A 409 26.79 -8.59 20.44
C HIS A 409 27.66 -8.84 19.19
N SER A 410 27.02 -9.00 18.03
CA SER A 410 27.62 -8.88 16.71
C SER A 410 26.83 -7.87 15.91
N SER A 411 27.47 -7.11 15.04
CA SER A 411 26.79 -6.12 14.21
C SER A 411 27.24 -6.20 12.76
N VAL A 412 26.33 -5.92 11.85
CA VAL A 412 26.56 -5.79 10.41
C VAL A 412 26.03 -4.42 9.98
N TYR A 413 26.90 -3.59 9.40
CA TYR A 413 26.52 -2.31 8.84
C TYR A 413 26.36 -2.41 7.33
N ILE A 414 25.15 -2.09 6.83
CA ILE A 414 24.89 -2.06 5.40
C ILE A 414 25.04 -0.62 4.90
N PRO A 415 26.03 -0.33 4.05
CA PRO A 415 26.26 1.03 3.58
C PRO A 415 25.07 1.53 2.76
N PRO A 416 24.65 2.80 2.92
CA PRO A 416 23.62 3.40 2.10
C PRO A 416 24.08 3.50 0.63
N LEU A 417 23.12 3.58 -0.29
CA LEU A 417 23.40 3.53 -1.72
C LEU A 417 24.33 4.65 -2.20
N ARG A 418 24.27 5.85 -1.59
CA ARG A 418 25.17 6.98 -1.88
C ARG A 418 26.66 6.71 -1.56
N GLU A 419 26.94 5.76 -0.67
CA GLU A 419 28.32 5.35 -0.32
C GLU A 419 28.85 4.26 -1.25
N ARG A 420 28.04 3.77 -2.20
CA ARG A 420 28.39 2.75 -3.20
C ARG A 420 27.94 3.13 -4.61
N PRO A 421 28.54 4.19 -5.18
CA PRO A 421 28.11 4.77 -6.45
C PRO A 421 28.16 3.80 -7.64
N ASN A 422 29.06 2.82 -7.63
CA ASN A 422 29.12 1.79 -8.67
C ASN A 422 27.85 0.93 -8.69
N ASP A 423 27.26 0.66 -7.52
CA ASP A 423 26.02 -0.10 -7.43
C ASP A 423 24.83 0.70 -7.96
N ILE A 424 24.85 2.05 -7.91
CA ILE A 424 23.77 2.86 -8.50
C ILE A 424 23.65 2.57 -10.00
N LEU A 425 24.77 2.61 -10.72
CA LEU A 425 24.80 2.33 -12.16
C LEU A 425 24.35 0.90 -12.46
N PHE A 426 24.82 -0.05 -11.69
CA PHE A 426 24.41 -1.45 -11.80
C PHE A 426 22.88 -1.59 -11.60
N PHE A 427 22.31 -1.01 -10.54
CA PHE A 427 20.88 -1.11 -10.25
C PHE A 427 20.01 -0.40 -11.28
N ILE A 428 20.44 0.75 -11.81
CA ILE A 428 19.73 1.44 -12.89
C ILE A 428 19.56 0.49 -14.08
N GLN A 429 20.64 -0.15 -14.54
CA GLN A 429 20.60 -1.08 -15.67
C GLN A 429 19.79 -2.33 -15.35
N HIS A 430 19.99 -2.89 -14.17
CA HIS A 430 19.29 -4.09 -13.71
C HIS A 430 17.76 -3.87 -13.66
N PHE A 431 17.30 -2.79 -13.03
CA PHE A 431 15.88 -2.49 -12.91
C PHE A 431 15.27 -2.04 -14.24
N LEU A 432 16.03 -1.34 -15.08
CA LEU A 432 15.57 -0.98 -16.42
C LEU A 432 15.26 -2.25 -17.21
N HIS A 433 16.22 -3.17 -17.31
CA HIS A 433 16.04 -4.43 -18.03
C HIS A 433 14.88 -5.27 -17.46
N LYS A 434 14.83 -5.43 -16.13
CA LYS A 434 13.76 -6.15 -15.42
C LYS A 434 12.38 -5.59 -15.76
N ASN A 435 12.22 -4.26 -15.75
CA ASN A 435 10.92 -3.62 -15.96
C ASN A 435 10.53 -3.55 -17.44
N VAL A 436 11.48 -3.38 -18.36
CA VAL A 436 11.24 -3.49 -19.80
C VAL A 436 10.64 -4.85 -20.14
N LEU A 437 11.21 -5.94 -19.61
CA LEU A 437 10.68 -7.29 -19.78
C LEU A 437 9.31 -7.46 -19.13
N LYS A 438 9.16 -7.00 -17.88
CA LYS A 438 7.90 -7.11 -17.11
C LYS A 438 6.72 -6.45 -17.82
N TYR A 439 6.93 -5.28 -18.42
CA TYR A 439 5.89 -4.51 -19.08
C TYR A 439 5.84 -4.70 -20.61
N MET A 440 6.60 -5.69 -21.12
CA MET A 440 6.67 -6.03 -22.57
C MET A 440 6.91 -4.79 -23.47
N LYS A 441 7.78 -3.88 -23.02
CA LYS A 441 8.13 -2.69 -23.78
C LYS A 441 9.35 -2.96 -24.67
N ALA A 442 9.54 -2.11 -25.71
CA ALA A 442 10.74 -2.13 -26.53
C ALA A 442 11.99 -1.77 -25.67
N ASP A 443 13.18 -2.14 -26.14
CA ASP A 443 14.42 -1.77 -25.47
C ASP A 443 14.51 -0.26 -25.29
N MET A 444 14.74 0.14 -24.04
CA MET A 444 14.82 1.53 -23.62
C MET A 444 16.20 1.86 -23.10
N THR A 445 16.63 3.08 -23.35
CA THR A 445 17.91 3.59 -22.86
C THR A 445 17.70 4.91 -22.12
N ILE A 446 18.42 5.08 -21.01
CA ILE A 446 18.40 6.33 -20.25
C ILE A 446 19.39 7.30 -20.88
N LYS A 447 19.01 8.57 -21.08
CA LYS A 447 19.91 9.60 -21.61
C LYS A 447 21.09 9.86 -20.67
N PRO A 448 22.30 10.16 -21.20
CA PRO A 448 23.49 10.38 -20.38
C PRO A 448 23.32 11.47 -19.30
N GLU A 449 22.57 12.53 -19.61
CA GLU A 449 22.30 13.64 -18.68
C GLU A 449 21.51 13.14 -17.46
N LEU A 450 20.51 12.29 -17.68
CA LEU A 450 19.72 11.70 -16.60
C LEU A 450 20.54 10.69 -15.78
N TYR A 451 21.44 9.93 -16.43
CA TYR A 451 22.36 9.04 -15.72
C TYR A 451 23.20 9.79 -14.69
N GLN A 452 23.77 10.93 -15.08
CA GLN A 452 24.56 11.77 -14.18
C GLN A 452 23.74 12.25 -12.99
N LEU A 453 22.54 12.75 -13.25
CA LEU A 453 21.63 13.23 -12.20
C LEU A 453 21.26 12.12 -11.20
N LEU A 454 20.99 10.91 -11.69
CA LEU A 454 20.66 9.76 -10.85
C LEU A 454 21.87 9.27 -10.03
N THR A 455 23.07 9.40 -10.56
CA THR A 455 24.31 9.03 -9.84
C THR A 455 24.64 10.01 -8.72
N ASP A 456 24.37 11.31 -8.94
CA ASP A 456 24.67 12.38 -7.98
C ASP A 456 23.58 12.53 -6.88
N TYR A 457 22.49 11.79 -6.98
CA TYR A 457 21.41 11.84 -6.00
C TYR A 457 21.72 11.00 -4.75
N ASP A 458 21.30 11.47 -3.57
CA ASP A 458 21.65 10.83 -2.28
C ASP A 458 20.86 9.56 -1.97
N TRP A 459 19.78 9.29 -2.68
CA TRP A 459 18.92 8.11 -2.52
C TRP A 459 18.50 7.84 -1.06
N PRO A 460 17.73 8.74 -0.41
CA PRO A 460 17.31 8.54 0.98
C PRO A 460 16.47 7.27 1.19
N GLY A 461 15.78 6.78 0.17
CA GLY A 461 15.09 5.49 0.16
C GLY A 461 15.92 4.34 -0.42
N ASN A 462 17.22 4.57 -0.66
CA ASN A 462 18.20 3.60 -1.12
C ASN A 462 17.75 2.81 -2.36
N VAL A 463 18.00 1.50 -2.38
CA VAL A 463 17.68 0.63 -3.53
C VAL A 463 16.17 0.58 -3.81
N ARG A 464 15.33 0.64 -2.76
CA ARG A 464 13.86 0.63 -2.93
C ARG A 464 13.36 1.88 -3.66
N GLU A 465 13.88 3.06 -3.33
CA GLU A 465 13.52 4.31 -4.03
C GLU A 465 13.97 4.27 -5.49
N LEU A 466 15.19 3.79 -5.74
CA LEU A 466 15.73 3.65 -7.09
C LEU A 466 14.90 2.65 -7.93
N GLU A 467 14.56 1.49 -7.38
CA GLU A 467 13.72 0.49 -8.06
C GLU A 467 12.36 1.09 -8.46
N HIS A 468 11.67 1.74 -7.53
CA HIS A 468 10.38 2.38 -7.80
C HIS A 468 10.49 3.52 -8.82
N LEU A 469 11.58 4.29 -8.78
CA LEU A 469 11.78 5.35 -9.77
C LEU A 469 11.96 4.78 -11.17
N ILE A 470 12.84 3.78 -11.35
CA ILE A 470 13.09 3.17 -12.66
C ILE A 470 11.82 2.48 -13.19
N GLU A 471 11.08 1.79 -12.31
CA GLU A 471 9.79 1.20 -12.69
C GLU A 471 8.79 2.26 -13.18
N ASN A 472 8.67 3.37 -12.47
CA ASN A 472 7.80 4.48 -12.85
C ASN A 472 8.21 5.11 -14.19
N LEU A 473 9.51 5.33 -14.42
CA LEU A 473 10.03 5.85 -15.67
C LEU A 473 9.74 4.92 -16.84
N VAL A 474 9.89 3.61 -16.67
CA VAL A 474 9.53 2.61 -17.70
C VAL A 474 8.04 2.64 -17.99
N ILE A 475 7.17 2.74 -16.96
CA ILE A 475 5.70 2.81 -17.16
C ILE A 475 5.33 4.07 -17.92
N GLN A 476 5.89 5.24 -17.58
CA GLN A 476 5.55 6.52 -18.19
C GLN A 476 6.12 6.68 -19.61
N ALA A 477 7.24 6.03 -19.91
CA ALA A 477 7.82 6.08 -21.25
C ALA A 477 6.82 5.49 -22.26
N SER A 478 6.38 6.32 -23.20
CA SER A 478 5.61 5.89 -24.37
C SER A 478 6.51 5.07 -25.33
N SER A 479 6.15 4.90 -26.56
CA SER A 479 6.89 4.11 -27.58
C SER A 479 8.30 4.63 -27.91
N GLU A 480 8.81 5.60 -27.16
CA GLU A 480 10.15 6.18 -27.32
C GLU A 480 11.21 5.29 -26.70
N SER A 481 12.32 5.09 -27.41
CA SER A 481 13.46 4.29 -26.94
C SER A 481 14.31 5.00 -25.86
N TRP A 482 14.00 6.27 -25.52
CA TRP A 482 14.79 7.08 -24.62
C TRP A 482 14.00 7.55 -23.40
N ILE A 483 14.58 7.33 -22.22
CA ILE A 483 14.10 7.90 -20.96
C ILE A 483 14.83 9.22 -20.69
N THR A 484 14.08 10.30 -20.47
CA THR A 484 14.59 11.68 -20.33
C THR A 484 14.25 12.26 -18.95
N GLU A 485 14.92 13.37 -18.60
CA GLU A 485 14.68 14.11 -17.35
C GLU A 485 13.22 14.59 -17.22
N ASP A 486 12.56 14.88 -18.34
CA ASP A 486 11.17 15.33 -18.33
C ASP A 486 10.17 14.29 -17.78
N MET A 487 10.55 13.02 -17.78
CA MET A 487 9.75 11.92 -17.21
C MET A 487 9.93 11.77 -15.70
N LEU A 488 10.88 12.48 -15.09
CA LEU A 488 11.08 12.43 -13.64
C LEU A 488 9.85 12.95 -12.88
N PRO A 489 9.46 12.33 -11.76
CA PRO A 489 8.44 12.85 -10.88
C PRO A 489 8.76 14.26 -10.38
N ARG A 490 7.76 15.13 -10.26
CA ARG A 490 7.92 16.54 -9.86
C ARG A 490 8.72 16.73 -8.56
N TYR A 491 8.49 15.85 -7.58
CA TYR A 491 9.20 15.92 -6.29
C TYR A 491 10.70 15.71 -6.45
N LEU A 492 11.11 14.84 -7.38
CA LEU A 492 12.52 14.56 -7.65
C LEU A 492 13.16 15.65 -8.50
N LYS A 493 12.45 16.16 -9.52
CA LYS A 493 12.91 17.34 -10.30
C LYS A 493 13.26 18.51 -9.40
N ASN A 494 12.40 18.83 -8.44
CA ASN A 494 12.63 19.93 -7.50
C ASN A 494 13.86 19.67 -6.61
N LYS A 495 14.09 18.44 -6.17
CA LYS A 495 15.26 18.08 -5.35
C LYS A 495 16.56 18.10 -6.15
N LEU A 496 16.52 17.61 -7.39
CA LEU A 496 17.68 17.58 -8.27
C LEU A 496 18.04 18.98 -8.78
N SER A 497 17.06 19.80 -9.16
CA SER A 497 17.30 21.18 -9.58
C SER A 497 17.85 22.07 -8.46
N MET A 498 17.55 21.78 -7.21
CA MET A 498 18.17 22.45 -6.06
C MET A 498 19.65 22.06 -5.84
N LYS A 499 20.10 20.90 -6.36
CA LYS A 499 21.49 20.42 -6.25
C LYS A 499 22.41 20.82 -7.40
N VAL A 500 21.89 21.37 -8.48
CA VAL A 500 22.70 21.98 -9.56
C VAL A 500 23.23 23.36 -9.10
N VAL A 501 23.78 23.38 -7.90
CA VAL A 501 24.77 24.41 -7.52
C VAL A 501 26.12 23.73 -7.73
N PRO A 502 27.00 24.24 -8.61
CA PRO A 502 28.31 23.65 -8.83
C PRO A 502 29.00 23.47 -7.47
N SER A 503 29.58 22.29 -7.23
CA SER A 503 30.37 21.97 -6.03
C SER A 503 31.71 22.73 -6.01
N ASN A 504 31.67 24.02 -6.19
CA ASN A 504 32.72 24.91 -5.79
C ASN A 504 32.47 25.22 -4.31
N LYS A 505 33.29 24.68 -3.43
CA LYS A 505 33.35 25.02 -2.00
C LYS A 505 33.54 26.52 -1.83
N ARG A 506 32.49 27.30 -2.05
CA ARG A 506 32.47 28.71 -1.69
C ARG A 506 32.33 28.80 -0.17
N PRO A 507 33.20 29.51 0.53
CA PRO A 507 33.04 29.69 1.97
C PRO A 507 31.66 30.29 2.26
N LEU A 508 31.04 29.87 3.37
CA LEU A 508 29.69 30.30 3.77
C LEU A 508 29.45 31.80 3.64
N LYS A 509 30.48 32.60 3.96
CA LYS A 509 30.49 34.06 3.77
C LYS A 509 30.22 34.48 2.31
N ALA A 510 30.80 33.79 1.32
CA ALA A 510 30.59 34.10 -0.09
C ALA A 510 29.17 33.75 -0.57
N LEU A 511 28.59 32.66 -0.09
CA LEU A 511 27.20 32.30 -0.34
C LEU A 511 26.21 33.28 0.29
N MET A 512 26.47 33.71 1.52
CA MET A 512 25.65 34.73 2.20
C MET A 512 25.73 36.07 1.43
N HIS A 513 26.91 36.47 0.97
CA HIS A 513 27.08 37.69 0.17
C HIS A 513 26.32 37.62 -1.17
N THR A 514 26.35 36.50 -1.87
CA THR A 514 25.65 36.34 -3.16
C THR A 514 24.14 36.40 -3.00
N ASN A 515 23.60 35.74 -1.97
CA ASN A 515 22.17 35.75 -1.68
C ASN A 515 21.69 37.14 -1.21
N GLU A 516 22.46 37.80 -0.36
CA GLU A 516 22.21 39.15 0.11
C GLU A 516 22.20 40.16 -1.06
N GLU A 517 23.17 40.08 -1.96
CA GLU A 517 23.24 40.88 -3.14
C GLU A 517 22.03 40.69 -4.06
N GLN A 518 21.69 39.45 -4.39
CA GLN A 518 20.55 39.15 -5.26
C GLN A 518 19.24 39.68 -4.68
N TYR A 519 19.04 39.53 -3.37
CA TYR A 519 17.82 39.98 -2.71
C TYR A 519 17.71 41.50 -2.68
N ILE A 520 18.80 42.21 -2.37
CA ILE A 520 18.87 43.69 -2.42
C ILE A 520 18.64 44.20 -3.84
N ARG A 521 19.26 43.62 -4.85
CA ARG A 521 19.06 43.97 -6.27
C ARG A 521 17.61 43.82 -6.69
N LYS A 522 16.99 42.67 -6.33
CA LYS A 522 15.58 42.41 -6.65
C LYS A 522 14.62 43.44 -6.04
N VAL A 523 14.85 43.82 -4.79
CA VAL A 523 14.01 44.82 -4.12
C VAL A 523 14.25 46.23 -4.67
N LEU A 524 15.49 46.59 -5.01
CA LEU A 524 15.81 47.88 -5.68
C LEU A 524 15.16 47.97 -7.04
N THR A 525 15.14 46.90 -7.83
CA THR A 525 14.43 46.85 -9.13
C THR A 525 12.95 47.08 -8.96
N LEU A 526 12.31 46.39 -7.98
CA LEU A 526 10.90 46.55 -7.69
C LEU A 526 10.52 47.96 -7.20
N CYS A 527 11.48 48.67 -6.58
CA CYS A 527 11.28 50.02 -6.08
C CYS A 527 11.79 51.10 -7.05
N GLY A 528 12.16 50.76 -8.30
CA GLY A 528 12.67 51.70 -9.30
C GLY A 528 13.89 52.52 -8.81
N GLY A 529 14.83 51.89 -8.10
CA GLY A 529 16.02 52.55 -7.54
C GLY A 529 15.77 53.45 -6.32
N ASN A 530 14.57 53.50 -5.78
CA ASN A 530 14.27 54.30 -4.59
C ASN A 530 14.76 53.60 -3.31
N ILE A 531 15.91 54.05 -2.81
CA ILE A 531 16.58 53.48 -1.62
C ILE A 531 15.72 53.57 -0.36
N SER A 532 14.90 54.61 -0.18
CA SER A 532 14.06 54.77 1.00
C SER A 532 12.88 53.77 0.99
N ALA A 533 12.27 53.56 -0.17
CA ALA A 533 11.23 52.58 -0.37
C ALA A 533 11.78 51.13 -0.21
N ALA A 534 12.93 50.86 -0.80
CA ALA A 534 13.60 49.56 -0.69
C ALA A 534 14.00 49.22 0.76
N ALA A 535 14.55 50.18 1.51
CA ALA A 535 14.90 50.00 2.92
C ALA A 535 13.67 49.66 3.77
N LYS A 536 12.53 50.32 3.53
CA LYS A 536 11.28 50.04 4.19
C LYS A 536 10.77 48.63 3.86
N GLN A 537 10.89 48.20 2.62
CA GLN A 537 10.44 46.87 2.19
C GLN A 537 11.36 45.75 2.73
N LEU A 538 12.64 46.04 2.91
CA LEU A 538 13.63 45.16 3.52
C LEU A 538 13.58 45.17 5.08
N ASN A 539 12.78 46.03 5.68
CA ASN A 539 12.65 46.24 7.13
C ASN A 539 13.99 46.59 7.81
N ILE A 540 14.82 47.39 7.12
CA ILE A 540 16.10 47.91 7.61
C ILE A 540 16.17 49.43 7.49
N SER A 541 17.12 50.07 8.21
CA SER A 541 17.30 51.49 8.07
C SER A 541 17.90 51.86 6.70
N ARG A 542 17.60 53.07 6.20
CA ARG A 542 18.17 53.56 4.96
C ARG A 542 19.71 53.57 4.99
N GLN A 543 20.28 53.90 6.14
CA GLN A 543 21.75 53.88 6.33
C GLN A 543 22.31 52.44 6.26
N SER A 544 21.62 51.48 6.83
CA SER A 544 21.99 50.07 6.75
C SER A 544 21.94 49.58 5.31
N LEU A 545 20.89 49.89 4.54
CA LEU A 545 20.82 49.53 3.12
C LEU A 545 21.95 50.14 2.29
N GLN A 546 22.25 51.42 2.52
CA GLN A 546 23.38 52.09 1.84
C GLN A 546 24.73 51.47 2.18
N TYR A 547 24.93 51.03 3.44
CA TYR A 547 26.13 50.31 3.85
C TYR A 547 26.25 48.97 3.11
N HIS A 548 25.17 48.19 3.06
CA HIS A 548 25.14 46.89 2.34
C HIS A 548 25.35 47.10 0.82
N MET A 549 24.71 48.10 0.21
CA MET A 549 24.93 48.44 -1.19
C MET A 549 26.39 48.77 -1.48
N LYS A 550 27.01 49.59 -0.63
CA LYS A 550 28.44 49.95 -0.78
C LYS A 550 29.36 48.74 -0.61
N LYS A 551 29.06 47.87 0.35
CA LYS A 551 29.83 46.65 0.63
C LYS A 551 29.72 45.63 -0.52
N LEU A 552 28.57 45.57 -1.21
CA LEU A 552 28.27 44.67 -2.31
C LEU A 552 28.48 45.29 -3.69
N ALA A 553 29.06 46.50 -3.75
CA ALA A 553 29.32 47.27 -4.98
C ALA A 553 28.07 47.50 -5.87
N ILE A 554 26.88 47.62 -5.26
CA ILE A 554 25.61 47.87 -5.95
C ILE A 554 25.45 49.38 -6.14
N GLN A 555 25.28 49.84 -7.38
CA GLN A 555 25.09 51.25 -7.73
C GLN A 555 23.59 51.53 -7.97
N LYS A 556 23.10 52.70 -7.52
CA LYS A 556 21.72 53.10 -7.68
C LYS A 556 21.31 53.25 -9.15
N GLU A 557 22.26 53.69 -9.97
CA GLU A 557 22.11 53.96 -11.40
C GLU A 557 21.76 52.68 -12.20
N GLU A 558 22.01 51.51 -11.66
CA GLU A 558 21.67 50.21 -12.28
C GLU A 558 20.17 49.93 -12.29
N PHE A 559 19.35 50.69 -11.55
CA PHE A 559 17.93 50.42 -11.31
C PHE A 559 17.00 51.61 -11.65
N ILE A 560 17.50 52.60 -12.38
CA ILE A 560 16.75 53.80 -12.83
C ILE A 560 16.35 53.66 -14.28
#